data_15e0a260a44511ccdad4ab0cfc8b0c5d
#
_entry.id   15e0a260a44511ccdad4ab0cfc8b0c5d
#
_cell.length_a   1.000
_cell.length_b   1.000
_cell.length_c   1.000
_cell.angle_alpha   90.00
_cell.angle_beta   90.00
_cell.angle_gamma   90.00
#
_symmetry.space_group_name_H-M   'P 1'
#
loop_
_entity.id
_entity.type
_entity.pdbx_description
1 polymer ?
#
loop_
_entity_poly.entity_id
_entity_poly.type
_entity_poly.pdbx_seq_one_letter_code
_entity_poly.pdbx_strand_id
1 'polypeptide(L)'
;MTFNNVETIFTPVEHSKISNEVEVKIETLILEGVLRVGDKLPSEREIAKSMDVSRPILRTALASLEARGLITIRHGGGTYIADIIGTIFAE
;
A
#
# COMPACT_ATOMS: atom_id res chain seq x y z
N MET A 1 14.45 -30.40 14.60
CA MET A 1 13.65 -30.77 13.44
C MET A 1 14.01 -29.94 12.23
N THR A 2 14.17 -30.56 11.11
CA THR A 2 14.58 -29.88 9.89
C THR A 2 13.43 -29.92 8.87
N PHE A 3 13.09 -28.77 8.33
CA PHE A 3 12.10 -28.68 7.28
C PHE A 3 12.80 -28.78 5.93
N ASN A 4 12.70 -29.95 5.30
CA ASN A 4 13.35 -30.18 4.01
C ASN A 4 12.55 -29.61 2.84
N ASN A 5 11.28 -29.31 3.10
CA ASN A 5 10.36 -28.85 2.04
C ASN A 5 9.72 -27.53 2.41
N VAL A 6 10.56 -26.53 2.70
CA VAL A 6 10.08 -25.19 3.02
C VAL A 6 9.14 -24.67 1.94
N GLU A 7 9.50 -24.88 0.68
CA GLU A 7 8.69 -24.43 -0.46
C GLU A 7 7.32 -25.10 -0.48
N THR A 8 7.23 -26.35 -0.03
CA THR A 8 5.96 -27.05 0.02
C THR A 8 5.11 -26.57 1.20
N ILE A 9 5.77 -26.27 2.32
CA ILE A 9 5.09 -25.87 3.56
C ILE A 9 4.68 -24.40 3.50
N PHE A 10 5.57 -23.55 2.98
CA PHE A 10 5.37 -22.10 2.94
C PHE A 10 5.22 -21.64 1.49
N THR A 11 4.16 -22.10 0.84
CA THR A 11 3.89 -21.72 -0.55
C THR A 11 3.57 -20.24 -0.65
N PRO A 12 3.89 -19.61 -1.79
CA PRO A 12 3.54 -18.22 -2.02
C PRO A 12 2.03 -17.99 -1.91
N VAL A 13 1.68 -16.82 -1.44
CA VAL A 13 0.29 -16.44 -1.27
C VAL A 13 -0.18 -15.69 -2.51
N GLU A 14 -1.24 -16.18 -3.14
CA GLU A 14 -1.76 -15.62 -4.38
C GLU A 14 -2.21 -14.17 -4.27
N HIS A 15 -2.78 -13.78 -3.14
CA HIS A 15 -3.32 -12.43 -2.98
C HIS A 15 -2.25 -11.34 -3.05
N SER A 16 -0.97 -11.66 -2.90
CA SER A 16 0.11 -10.68 -2.98
C SER A 16 0.18 -10.03 -4.37
N LYS A 17 -0.24 -10.75 -5.39
CA LYS A 17 -0.26 -10.26 -6.76
C LYS A 17 -1.28 -9.14 -6.92
N ILE A 18 -2.47 -9.31 -6.34
CA ILE A 18 -3.53 -8.29 -6.40
C ILE A 18 -3.13 -7.08 -5.57
N SER A 19 -2.55 -7.28 -4.39
CA SER A 19 -2.12 -6.15 -3.57
C SER A 19 -1.02 -5.35 -4.26
N ASN A 20 -0.14 -5.99 -5.03
CA ASN A 20 0.86 -5.29 -5.82
C ASN A 20 0.22 -4.45 -6.92
N GLU A 21 -0.83 -4.94 -7.56
CA GLU A 21 -1.55 -4.17 -8.57
C GLU A 21 -2.20 -2.93 -7.96
N VAL A 22 -2.78 -3.07 -6.77
CA VAL A 22 -3.36 -1.95 -6.03
C VAL A 22 -2.28 -0.93 -5.69
N GLU A 23 -1.15 -1.40 -5.19
CA GLU A 23 -0.03 -0.54 -4.82
C GLU A 23 0.48 0.24 -6.02
N VAL A 24 0.68 -0.42 -7.15
CA VAL A 24 1.14 0.23 -8.38
C VAL A 24 0.13 1.28 -8.85
N LYS A 25 -1.16 0.97 -8.76
CA LYS A 25 -2.21 1.91 -9.16
C LYS A 25 -2.14 3.20 -8.35
N ILE A 26 -2.02 3.08 -7.03
CA ILE A 26 -1.95 4.24 -6.15
C ILE A 26 -0.64 5.01 -6.39
N GLU A 27 0.47 4.29 -6.50
CA GLU A 27 1.76 4.91 -6.80
C GLU A 27 1.71 5.71 -8.10
N THR A 28 1.11 5.15 -9.12
CA THR A 28 0.98 5.82 -10.42
C THR A 28 0.19 7.11 -10.28
N LEU A 29 -0.90 7.11 -9.50
CA LEU A 29 -1.69 8.32 -9.27
C LEU A 29 -0.86 9.41 -8.57
N ILE A 30 0.03 9.00 -7.66
CA ILE A 30 0.93 9.95 -6.99
C ILE A 30 1.95 10.51 -7.99
N LEU A 31 2.56 9.65 -8.79
CA LEU A 31 3.58 10.07 -9.75
C LEU A 31 3.00 10.96 -10.85
N GLU A 32 1.76 10.71 -11.24
CA GLU A 32 1.09 11.52 -12.26
C GLU A 32 0.52 12.82 -11.71
N GLY A 33 0.60 13.03 -10.40
CA GLY A 33 0.12 14.26 -9.80
C GLY A 33 -1.39 14.31 -9.58
N VAL A 34 -2.09 13.20 -9.76
CA VAL A 34 -3.53 13.11 -9.45
C VAL A 34 -3.72 13.14 -7.94
N LEU A 35 -2.86 12.42 -7.21
CA LEU A 35 -2.79 12.48 -5.75
C LEU A 35 -1.56 13.30 -5.40
N ARG A 36 -1.74 14.33 -4.58
CA ARG A 36 -0.67 15.28 -4.27
C ARG A 36 -0.25 15.17 -2.81
N VAL A 37 0.97 15.59 -2.54
CA VAL A 37 1.49 15.66 -1.18
C VAL A 37 0.51 16.40 -0.28
N GLY A 38 0.20 15.80 0.87
CA GLY A 38 -0.74 16.35 1.83
C GLY A 38 -2.18 15.99 1.60
N ASP A 39 -2.51 15.43 0.45
CA ASP A 39 -3.89 14.99 0.18
C ASP A 39 -4.27 13.87 1.11
N LYS A 40 -5.50 13.91 1.61
CA LYS A 40 -6.08 12.85 2.40
C LYS A 40 -6.76 11.87 1.45
N LEU A 41 -6.44 10.60 1.58
CA LEU A 41 -7.09 9.57 0.80
C LEU A 41 -8.51 9.32 1.31
N PRO A 42 -9.41 8.84 0.45
CA PRO A 42 -10.71 8.35 0.91
C PRO A 42 -10.53 7.22 1.92
N SER A 43 -11.59 6.84 2.61
CA SER A 43 -11.52 5.75 3.57
C SER A 43 -11.14 4.44 2.88
N GLU A 44 -10.60 3.50 3.65
CA GLU A 44 -10.30 2.16 3.13
C GLU A 44 -11.53 1.53 2.50
N ARG A 45 -12.68 1.71 3.14
CA ARG A 45 -13.93 1.15 2.66
C ARG A 45 -14.26 1.69 1.26
N GLU A 46 -14.12 2.99 1.08
CA GLU A 46 -14.41 3.62 -0.20
C GLU A 46 -13.42 3.19 -1.28
N ILE A 47 -12.14 3.14 -0.95
CA ILE A 47 -11.12 2.74 -1.91
C ILE A 47 -11.30 1.27 -2.30
N ALA A 48 -11.50 0.40 -1.31
CA ALA A 48 -11.67 -1.03 -1.58
C ALA A 48 -12.87 -1.27 -2.47
N LYS A 49 -13.98 -0.58 -2.20
CA LYS A 49 -15.18 -0.69 -3.02
C LYS A 49 -14.92 -0.20 -4.44
N SER A 50 -14.26 0.94 -4.57
CA SER A 50 -13.98 1.55 -5.87
C SER A 50 -13.03 0.71 -6.71
N MET A 51 -12.06 0.07 -6.09
CA MET A 51 -11.09 -0.78 -6.78
C MET A 51 -11.52 -2.23 -6.90
N ASP A 52 -12.67 -2.56 -6.31
CA ASP A 52 -13.22 -3.91 -6.32
C ASP A 52 -12.25 -4.94 -5.74
N VAL A 53 -11.70 -4.60 -4.58
CA VAL A 53 -10.79 -5.50 -3.84
C VAL A 53 -11.25 -5.59 -2.40
N SER A 54 -10.78 -6.62 -1.69
CA SER A 54 -11.08 -6.76 -0.28
C SER A 54 -10.29 -5.74 0.54
N ARG A 55 -10.79 -5.37 1.71
CA ARG A 55 -10.08 -4.45 2.59
C ARG A 55 -8.73 -4.99 3.06
N PRO A 56 -8.58 -6.29 3.39
CA PRO A 56 -7.25 -6.82 3.73
C PRO A 56 -6.23 -6.68 2.61
N ILE A 57 -6.64 -6.89 1.36
CA ILE A 57 -5.75 -6.69 0.20
C ILE A 57 -5.33 -5.24 0.10
N LEU A 58 -6.29 -4.31 0.25
CA LEU A 58 -5.97 -2.89 0.23
C LEU A 58 -5.02 -2.52 1.36
N ARG A 59 -5.25 -3.03 2.57
CA ARG A 59 -4.37 -2.74 3.71
C ARG A 59 -2.94 -3.21 3.46
N THR A 60 -2.78 -4.37 2.82
CA THR A 60 -1.45 -4.86 2.47
C THR A 60 -0.76 -3.89 1.52
N ALA A 61 -1.48 -3.39 0.52
CA ALA A 61 -0.92 -2.42 -0.41
C ALA A 61 -0.58 -1.10 0.29
N LEU A 62 -1.46 -0.60 1.15
CA LEU A 62 -1.21 0.65 1.87
C LEU A 62 -0.03 0.50 2.83
N ALA A 63 0.09 -0.64 3.51
CA ALA A 63 1.22 -0.88 4.40
C ALA A 63 2.55 -0.85 3.63
N SER A 64 2.57 -1.41 2.44
CA SER A 64 3.76 -1.37 1.59
C SER A 64 4.10 0.05 1.16
N LEU A 65 3.09 0.82 0.75
CA LEU A 65 3.30 2.23 0.38
C LEU A 65 3.81 3.04 1.56
N GLU A 66 3.27 2.79 2.76
CA GLU A 66 3.74 3.47 3.96
C GLU A 66 5.19 3.12 4.28
N ALA A 67 5.55 1.85 4.17
CA ALA A 67 6.91 1.40 4.40
C ALA A 67 7.90 2.04 3.42
N ARG A 68 7.43 2.36 2.21
CA ARG A 68 8.24 3.04 1.20
C ARG A 68 8.24 4.56 1.35
N GLY A 69 7.50 5.09 2.32
CA GLY A 69 7.46 6.53 2.57
C GLY A 69 6.55 7.33 1.65
N LEU A 70 5.67 6.65 0.90
CA LEU A 70 4.78 7.33 -0.04
C LEU A 70 3.50 7.86 0.61
N ILE A 71 3.08 7.22 1.69
CA ILE A 71 1.89 7.65 2.44
C ILE A 71 2.18 7.61 3.93
N THR A 72 1.35 8.31 4.69
CA THR A 72 1.36 8.27 6.16
C THR A 72 -0.02 7.86 6.63
N ILE A 73 -0.08 6.81 7.43
CA ILE A 73 -1.33 6.34 8.02
C ILE A 73 -1.37 6.86 9.46
N ARG A 74 -2.42 7.60 9.79
CA ARG A 74 -2.59 8.16 11.13
C ARG A 74 -3.73 7.45 11.84
N HIS A 75 -3.47 6.96 13.05
CA HIS A 75 -4.52 6.31 13.84
C HIS A 75 -5.63 7.32 14.14
N GLY A 76 -6.85 6.99 13.71
CA GLY A 76 -8.01 7.85 13.88
C GLY A 76 -8.00 9.12 13.04
N GLY A 77 -6.96 9.33 12.24
CA GLY A 77 -6.81 10.57 11.46
C GLY A 77 -6.81 10.40 9.95
N GLY A 78 -6.84 9.16 9.46
CA GLY A 78 -6.86 8.88 8.02
C GLY A 78 -5.49 8.64 7.42
N THR A 79 -5.46 8.56 6.10
CA THR A 79 -4.24 8.27 5.34
C THR A 79 -3.95 9.46 4.43
N TYR A 80 -2.70 9.88 4.41
CA TYR A 80 -2.27 11.08 3.69
C TYR A 80 -1.12 10.76 2.77
N ILE A 81 -1.03 11.48 1.65
CA ILE A 81 0.11 11.38 0.74
C ILE A 81 1.30 12.08 1.39
N ALA A 82 2.39 11.35 1.55
CA ALA A 82 3.59 11.87 2.19
C ALA A 82 4.43 12.68 1.21
N ASP A 83 5.32 13.52 1.76
CA ASP A 83 6.26 14.29 0.96
C ASP A 83 7.41 13.36 0.56
N ILE A 84 7.32 12.81 -0.65
CA ILE A 84 8.32 11.85 -1.16
C ILE A 84 9.69 12.52 -1.28
N ILE A 85 9.73 13.77 -1.71
CA ILE A 85 10.99 14.48 -1.87
C ILE A 85 11.65 14.67 -0.51
N GLY A 86 10.88 15.09 0.48
CA GLY A 86 11.39 15.22 1.85
C GLY A 86 11.85 13.87 2.39
N THR A 87 11.14 12.80 2.09
CA THR A 87 11.51 11.45 2.53
C THR A 87 12.83 11.01 1.90
N ILE A 88 13.02 11.29 0.61
CA ILE A 88 14.22 10.87 -0.12
C ILE A 88 15.46 11.64 0.36
N PHE A 89 15.31 12.93 0.62
CA PHE A 89 16.43 13.80 0.95
C PHE A 89 16.58 14.08 2.44
N ALA A 90 15.70 13.54 3.27
CA ALA A 90 15.80 13.71 4.72
C ALA A 90 16.96 12.86 5.25
N GLU A 91 17.77 13.45 6.08
CA GLU A 91 18.92 12.78 6.69
C GLU A 91 18.65 12.43 8.14
#